data_cc86c77448a8159108fb486689203800
#
_entry.id   cc86c77448a8159108fb486689203800
#
_cell.length_a   1.000
_cell.length_b   1.000
_cell.length_c   1.000
_cell.angle_alpha   90.00
_cell.angle_beta   90.00
_cell.angle_gamma   90.00
#
_symmetry.space_group_name_H-M   'P 1'
#
loop_
_entity.id
_entity.type
_entity.pdbx_description
1 polymer ?
#
loop_
_entity_poly.entity_id
_entity_poly.type
_entity_poly.pdbx_seq_one_letter_code
_entity_poly.pdbx_strand_id
1 'polypeptide(L)'
;MNMITLTDKLAALLEDKFQEPDYQHLFLIEIKQSPGDKIEVFLDSDTGVKYEHCVRMSRFLEEQIESNNWLGEKYTLDVSSAGVGVPLRLKRQFVKNIGRPLSIELHDNHKHLKGTLVQVEDDNLAIEY
;
A
#
# COMPACT_ATOMS: atom_id res chain seq x y z
N MET A 1 -1.34 -26.06 -10.63
CA MET A 1 -0.09 -25.55 -10.02
C MET A 1 -0.10 -24.04 -10.07
N ASN A 2 -0.06 -23.39 -8.92
CA ASN A 2 -0.06 -21.94 -8.87
C ASN A 2 1.37 -21.41 -9.01
N MET A 3 1.57 -20.53 -10.00
CA MET A 3 2.84 -19.82 -10.11
C MET A 3 2.87 -18.68 -9.11
N ILE A 4 3.87 -18.71 -8.22
CA ILE A 4 4.09 -17.60 -7.31
C ILE A 4 4.90 -16.54 -8.04
N THR A 5 4.31 -15.36 -8.21
CA THR A 5 4.96 -14.24 -8.88
C THR A 5 5.94 -13.54 -7.93
N LEU A 6 6.82 -12.72 -8.50
CA LEU A 6 7.74 -11.90 -7.70
C LEU A 6 6.96 -10.97 -6.76
N THR A 7 5.89 -10.34 -7.26
CA THR A 7 5.06 -9.46 -6.42
C THR A 7 4.42 -10.22 -5.26
N ASP A 8 3.99 -11.47 -5.47
CA ASP A 8 3.46 -12.32 -4.40
C ASP A 8 4.51 -12.64 -3.34
N LYS A 9 5.75 -12.91 -3.76
CA LYS A 9 6.86 -13.18 -2.84
C LYS A 9 7.18 -11.95 -1.99
N LEU A 10 7.25 -10.79 -2.62
CA LEU A 10 7.52 -9.53 -1.90
C LEU A 10 6.39 -9.17 -0.95
N ALA A 11 5.14 -9.36 -1.35
CA ALA A 11 3.98 -9.13 -0.50
C ALA A 11 4.02 -10.01 0.74
N ALA A 12 4.32 -11.30 0.58
CA ALA A 12 4.41 -12.23 1.70
C ALA A 12 5.51 -11.84 2.68
N LEU A 13 6.67 -11.41 2.17
CA LEU A 13 7.78 -10.96 3.01
C LEU A 13 7.40 -9.72 3.82
N LEU A 14 6.72 -8.76 3.20
CA LEU A 14 6.29 -7.54 3.89
C LEU A 14 5.22 -7.84 4.94
N GLU A 15 4.24 -8.68 4.63
CA GLU A 15 3.21 -9.06 5.59
C GLU A 15 3.81 -9.73 6.82
N ASP A 16 4.81 -10.58 6.62
CA ASP A 16 5.54 -11.21 7.72
C ASP A 16 6.35 -10.17 8.52
N LYS A 17 7.04 -9.27 7.82
CA LYS A 17 7.83 -8.20 8.44
C LYS A 17 6.95 -7.30 9.31
N PHE A 18 5.74 -7.01 8.87
CA PHE A 18 4.81 -6.16 9.60
C PHE A 18 4.21 -6.82 10.86
N GLN A 19 4.52 -8.08 11.13
CA GLN A 19 4.19 -8.72 12.41
C GLN A 19 5.14 -8.30 13.53
N GLU A 20 6.30 -7.73 13.20
CA GLU A 20 7.24 -7.22 14.19
C GLU A 20 6.65 -6.00 14.93
N PRO A 21 6.83 -5.89 16.25
CA PRO A 21 6.19 -4.81 17.03
C PRO A 21 6.42 -3.39 16.49
N ASP A 22 7.60 -3.12 15.95
CA ASP A 22 7.95 -1.79 15.42
C ASP A 22 7.21 -1.45 14.12
N TYR A 23 6.64 -2.44 13.44
CA TYR A 23 6.06 -2.26 12.10
C TYR A 23 4.59 -2.66 12.00
N GLN A 24 3.94 -3.03 13.12
CA GLN A 24 2.54 -3.49 13.10
C GLN A 24 1.55 -2.42 12.63
N HIS A 25 1.92 -1.15 12.70
CA HIS A 25 1.09 -0.05 12.20
C HIS A 25 1.17 0.11 10.69
N LEU A 26 2.14 -0.55 10.03
CA LEU A 26 2.30 -0.49 8.58
C LEU A 26 1.48 -1.57 7.89
N PHE A 27 1.04 -1.28 6.67
CA PHE A 27 0.39 -2.27 5.82
C PHE A 27 0.65 -1.98 4.34
N LEU A 28 0.59 -3.05 3.55
CA LEU A 28 0.85 -2.98 2.12
C LEU A 28 -0.41 -2.56 1.39
N ILE A 29 -0.28 -1.59 0.48
CA ILE A 29 -1.36 -1.17 -0.41
C ILE A 29 -1.26 -1.88 -1.75
N GLU A 30 -0.10 -1.80 -2.39
CA GLU A 30 0.08 -2.34 -3.74
C GLU A 30 1.55 -2.51 -4.06
N ILE A 31 1.86 -3.51 -4.88
CA ILE A 31 3.16 -3.66 -5.50
C ILE A 31 2.95 -3.68 -7.01
N LYS A 32 3.64 -2.79 -7.72
CA LYS A 32 3.60 -2.72 -9.17
C LYS A 32 4.94 -3.15 -9.73
N GLN A 33 4.91 -4.01 -10.74
CA GLN A 33 6.10 -4.39 -11.49
C GLN A 33 5.94 -3.91 -12.92
N SER A 34 6.91 -3.10 -13.37
CA SER A 34 6.89 -2.50 -14.71
C SER A 34 8.04 -3.03 -15.56
N PRO A 35 7.99 -2.86 -16.90
CA PRO A 35 9.10 -3.25 -17.77
C PRO A 35 10.42 -2.62 -17.33
N GLY A 36 11.53 -3.34 -17.54
CA GLY A 36 12.85 -2.91 -17.10
C GLY A 36 13.14 -3.25 -15.65
N ASP A 37 12.41 -4.20 -15.06
CA ASP A 37 12.56 -4.64 -13.68
C ASP A 37 12.41 -3.48 -12.68
N LYS A 38 11.41 -2.63 -12.92
CA LYS A 38 11.05 -1.57 -12.00
C LYS A 38 9.97 -2.07 -11.05
N ILE A 39 10.26 -2.04 -9.76
CA ILE A 39 9.33 -2.46 -8.70
C ILE A 39 8.96 -1.24 -7.88
N GLU A 40 7.65 -0.99 -7.74
CA GLU A 40 7.13 0.09 -6.91
C GLU A 40 6.26 -0.52 -5.81
N VAL A 41 6.58 -0.20 -4.57
CA VAL A 41 5.88 -0.69 -3.38
C VAL A 41 5.22 0.49 -2.69
N PHE A 42 3.91 0.40 -2.49
CA PHE A 42 3.13 1.45 -1.83
C PHE A 42 2.66 0.95 -0.47
N LEU A 43 3.02 1.69 0.57
CA LEU A 43 2.68 1.39 1.96
C LEU A 43 1.75 2.46 2.53
N ASP A 44 1.00 2.09 3.55
CA ASP A 44 0.30 3.05 4.38
C ASP A 44 0.43 2.63 5.83
N SER A 45 -0.06 3.46 6.75
CA SER A 45 0.04 3.21 8.18
C SER A 45 -1.16 3.80 8.89
N ASP A 46 -1.56 3.18 10.00
CA ASP A 46 -2.62 3.72 10.87
C ASP A 46 -2.26 5.09 11.44
N THR A 47 -0.95 5.37 11.58
CA THR A 47 -0.42 6.60 12.21
C THR A 47 0.39 7.48 11.27
N GLY A 48 0.50 7.08 9.99
CA GLY A 48 1.31 7.78 9.00
C GLY A 48 2.64 7.08 8.71
N VAL A 49 3.04 7.09 7.45
CA VAL A 49 4.30 6.51 7.00
C VAL A 49 5.40 7.55 7.06
N LYS A 50 6.49 7.23 7.75
CA LYS A 50 7.67 8.07 7.82
C LYS A 50 8.69 7.63 6.76
N TYR A 51 9.52 8.56 6.33
CA TYR A 51 10.59 8.28 5.37
C TYR A 51 11.47 7.11 5.81
N GLU A 52 11.82 7.05 7.08
CA GLU A 52 12.67 5.97 7.61
C GLU A 52 12.04 4.59 7.47
N HIS A 53 10.68 4.50 7.54
CA HIS A 53 9.96 3.24 7.31
C HIS A 53 10.19 2.76 5.87
N CYS A 54 10.09 3.67 4.92
CA CYS A 54 10.32 3.35 3.51
C CYS A 54 11.75 2.90 3.26
N VAL A 55 12.72 3.57 3.85
CA VAL A 55 14.14 3.21 3.73
C VAL A 55 14.39 1.82 4.28
N ARG A 56 13.87 1.52 5.47
CA ARG A 56 14.05 0.20 6.09
C ARG A 56 13.42 -0.93 5.29
N MET A 57 12.20 -0.70 4.79
CA MET A 57 11.53 -1.71 3.97
C MET A 57 12.22 -1.89 2.63
N SER A 58 12.73 -0.82 2.03
CA SER A 58 13.52 -0.89 0.81
C SER A 58 14.77 -1.75 0.99
N ARG A 59 15.52 -1.50 2.06
CA ARG A 59 16.72 -2.29 2.37
C ARG A 59 16.40 -3.76 2.63
N PHE A 60 15.33 -4.01 3.37
CA PHE A 60 14.88 -5.37 3.65
C PHE A 60 14.55 -6.12 2.36
N LEU A 61 13.78 -5.50 1.47
CA LEU A 61 13.41 -6.11 0.20
C LEU A 61 14.62 -6.31 -0.72
N GLU A 62 15.52 -5.32 -0.79
CA GLU A 62 16.75 -5.46 -1.57
C GLU A 62 17.58 -6.65 -1.11
N GLU A 63 17.75 -6.80 0.19
CA GLU A 63 18.48 -7.92 0.77
C GLU A 63 17.87 -9.27 0.36
N GLN A 64 16.54 -9.37 0.39
CA GLN A 64 15.83 -10.57 0.01
C GLN A 64 15.94 -10.85 -1.49
N ILE A 65 15.81 -9.82 -2.31
CA ILE A 65 15.93 -9.95 -3.78
C ILE A 65 17.33 -10.44 -4.14
N GLU A 66 18.35 -9.84 -3.56
CA GLU A 66 19.75 -10.17 -3.85
C GLU A 66 20.13 -11.54 -3.31
N SER A 67 19.74 -11.86 -2.09
CA SER A 67 20.04 -13.15 -1.46
C SER A 67 19.42 -14.33 -2.20
N ASN A 68 18.25 -14.13 -2.77
CA ASN A 68 17.54 -15.18 -3.51
C ASN A 68 17.75 -15.10 -5.02
N ASN A 69 18.47 -14.09 -5.47
CA ASN A 69 18.76 -13.86 -6.88
C ASN A 69 17.48 -13.83 -7.75
N TRP A 70 16.46 -13.13 -7.27
CA TRP A 70 15.16 -13.06 -7.95
C TRP A 70 15.15 -12.13 -9.16
N LEU A 71 16.05 -11.14 -9.19
CA LEU A 71 16.22 -10.19 -10.28
C LEU A 71 17.69 -10.14 -10.68
N GLY A 72 17.96 -9.63 -11.88
CA GLY A 72 19.32 -9.44 -12.36
C GLY A 72 20.05 -8.32 -11.63
N GLU A 73 21.23 -7.97 -12.10
CA GLU A 73 22.06 -6.94 -11.49
C GLU A 73 21.44 -5.54 -11.57
N LYS A 74 20.57 -5.32 -12.56
CA LYS A 74 19.92 -4.02 -12.77
C LYS A 74 18.44 -4.12 -12.50
N TYR A 75 17.99 -3.49 -11.44
CA TYR A 75 16.59 -3.32 -11.14
C TYR A 75 16.40 -2.01 -10.38
N THR A 76 15.18 -1.51 -10.36
CA THR A 76 14.81 -0.34 -9.59
C THR A 76 13.78 -0.74 -8.56
N LEU A 77 14.00 -0.37 -7.32
CA LEU A 77 13.05 -0.61 -6.23
C LEU A 77 12.73 0.71 -5.55
N ASP A 78 11.46 1.12 -5.63
CA ASP A 78 10.95 2.30 -4.95
C ASP A 78 9.92 1.88 -3.91
N VAL A 79 10.15 2.25 -2.67
CA VAL A 79 9.17 2.06 -1.58
C VAL A 79 8.72 3.43 -1.12
N SER A 80 7.41 3.67 -1.18
CA SER A 80 6.85 4.97 -0.84
C SER A 80 5.50 4.83 -0.13
N SER A 81 5.06 5.95 0.48
CA SER A 81 3.72 6.01 1.03
C SER A 81 2.69 6.12 -0.10
N ALA A 82 1.47 5.62 0.15
CA ALA A 82 0.40 5.71 -0.83
C ALA A 82 0.01 7.16 -1.16
N GLY A 83 0.15 8.07 -0.20
CA GLY A 83 -0.05 9.49 -0.46
C GLY A 83 -1.48 9.91 -0.78
N VAL A 84 -1.63 11.22 -0.97
CA VAL A 84 -2.89 11.82 -1.41
C VAL A 84 -2.99 11.66 -2.93
N GLY A 85 -4.03 11.15 -3.45
CA GLY A 85 -4.20 10.94 -4.88
C GLY A 85 -4.23 9.47 -5.27
N VAL A 86 -3.82 8.58 -4.37
CA VAL A 86 -4.01 7.15 -4.54
C VAL A 86 -5.37 6.79 -3.92
N PRO A 87 -6.28 6.12 -4.67
CA PRO A 87 -7.58 5.75 -4.12
C PRO A 87 -7.45 4.86 -2.87
N LEU A 88 -8.32 5.08 -1.90
CA LEU A 88 -8.39 4.24 -0.70
C LEU A 88 -8.92 2.86 -1.07
N ARG A 89 -8.30 1.82 -0.56
CA ARG A 89 -8.63 0.43 -0.89
C ARG A 89 -8.96 -0.43 0.33
N LEU A 90 -8.25 -0.23 1.43
CA LEU A 90 -8.36 -1.06 2.62
C LEU A 90 -9.20 -0.38 3.69
N LYS A 91 -9.96 -1.19 4.46
CA LYS A 91 -10.76 -0.68 5.57
C LYS A 91 -9.93 0.18 6.54
N ARG A 92 -8.69 -0.22 6.83
CA ARG A 92 -7.79 0.54 7.70
C ARG A 92 -7.55 1.96 7.19
N GLN A 93 -7.45 2.14 5.87
CA GLN A 93 -7.28 3.47 5.27
C GLN A 93 -8.54 4.32 5.45
N PHE A 94 -9.72 3.74 5.29
CA PHE A 94 -10.97 4.44 5.48
C PHE A 94 -11.14 4.85 6.95
N VAL A 95 -10.87 3.93 7.87
CA VAL A 95 -11.00 4.21 9.32
C VAL A 95 -10.12 5.39 9.74
N LYS A 96 -8.87 5.42 9.30
CA LYS A 96 -7.97 6.53 9.68
C LYS A 96 -8.39 7.88 9.08
N ASN A 97 -9.25 7.86 8.06
CA ASN A 97 -9.72 9.07 7.39
C ASN A 97 -11.11 9.53 7.83
N ILE A 98 -11.69 8.91 8.85
CA ILE A 98 -12.95 9.39 9.45
C ILE A 98 -12.76 10.83 9.94
N GLY A 99 -13.68 11.71 9.57
CA GLY A 99 -13.61 13.15 9.88
C GLY A 99 -12.89 13.97 8.83
N ARG A 100 -12.34 13.33 7.79
CA ARG A 100 -11.64 14.01 6.70
C ARG A 100 -12.49 14.06 5.44
N PRO A 101 -12.30 15.07 4.58
CA PRO A 101 -13.01 15.12 3.31
C PRO A 101 -12.52 14.02 2.35
N LEU A 102 -13.45 13.45 1.62
CA LEU A 102 -13.19 12.47 0.58
C LEU A 102 -13.84 12.89 -0.74
N SER A 103 -13.22 12.48 -1.84
CA SER A 103 -13.81 12.54 -3.16
C SER A 103 -14.11 11.13 -3.63
N ILE A 104 -15.34 10.89 -4.06
CA ILE A 104 -15.79 9.57 -4.49
C ILE A 104 -16.28 9.65 -5.93
N GLU A 105 -15.82 8.72 -6.76
CA GLU A 105 -16.33 8.55 -8.11
C GLU A 105 -17.43 7.49 -8.11
N LEU A 106 -18.59 7.85 -8.66
CA LEU A 106 -19.71 6.92 -8.77
C LEU A 106 -19.56 6.06 -10.03
N HIS A 107 -19.78 4.77 -9.90
CA HIS A 107 -19.64 3.83 -11.02
C HIS A 107 -20.63 4.09 -12.17
N ASP A 108 -21.85 4.52 -11.85
CA ASP A 108 -22.93 4.62 -12.83
C ASP A 108 -22.75 5.77 -13.81
N ASN A 109 -22.18 6.89 -13.39
CA ASN A 109 -22.16 8.12 -14.20
C ASN A 109 -20.84 8.88 -14.14
N HIS A 110 -19.83 8.31 -13.50
CA HIS A 110 -18.51 8.92 -13.29
C HIS A 110 -18.54 10.28 -12.60
N LYS A 111 -19.64 10.60 -11.92
CA LYS A 111 -19.70 11.82 -11.11
C LYS A 111 -18.89 11.66 -9.84
N HIS A 112 -18.26 12.75 -9.42
CA HIS A 112 -17.52 12.81 -8.16
C HIS A 112 -18.37 13.47 -7.09
N LEU A 113 -18.43 12.82 -5.92
CA LEU A 113 -19.02 13.39 -4.72
C LEU A 113 -17.90 13.76 -3.75
N LYS A 114 -18.00 14.94 -3.16
CA LYS A 114 -17.09 15.37 -2.09
C LYS A 114 -17.87 15.44 -0.80
N GLY A 115 -17.33 14.88 0.25
CA GLY A 115 -17.95 14.89 1.55
C GLY A 115 -16.98 14.47 2.63
N THR A 116 -17.45 14.49 3.87
CA THR A 116 -16.66 14.07 5.02
C THR A 116 -17.04 12.64 5.40
N LEU A 117 -16.03 11.78 5.51
CA LEU A 117 -16.24 10.41 5.95
C LEU A 117 -16.58 10.40 7.43
N VAL A 118 -17.74 9.87 7.80
CA VAL A 118 -18.22 9.87 9.19
C VAL A 118 -18.30 8.48 9.81
N GLN A 119 -18.44 7.45 9.00
CA GLN A 119 -18.54 6.08 9.48
C GLN A 119 -18.01 5.09 8.46
N VAL A 120 -17.34 4.04 8.94
CA VAL A 120 -16.85 2.94 8.12
C VAL A 120 -17.40 1.63 8.68
N GLU A 121 -18.09 0.87 7.84
CA GLU A 121 -18.52 -0.49 8.12
C GLU A 121 -17.88 -1.43 7.09
N ASP A 122 -18.00 -2.73 7.28
CA ASP A 122 -17.30 -3.70 6.43
C ASP A 122 -17.62 -3.54 4.94
N ASP A 123 -18.89 -3.25 4.62
CA ASP A 123 -19.34 -3.13 3.23
C ASP A 123 -19.81 -1.72 2.86
N ASN A 124 -19.84 -0.79 3.80
CA ASN A 124 -20.45 0.52 3.60
C ASN A 124 -19.65 1.65 4.21
N LEU A 125 -19.74 2.80 3.55
CA LEU A 125 -19.21 4.06 4.05
C LEU A 125 -20.35 5.04 4.23
N ALA A 126 -20.32 5.82 5.31
CA ALA A 126 -21.24 6.93 5.50
C ALA A 126 -20.50 8.24 5.30
N ILE A 127 -21.02 9.09 4.42
CA ILE A 127 -20.43 10.37 4.04
C ILE A 127 -21.44 11.47 4.27
N GLU A 128 -21.00 12.53 4.92
CA GLU A 128 -21.78 13.74 5.11
C GLU A 128 -21.32 14.80 4.11
N TYR A 129 -22.25 15.26 3.28
CA TYR A 129 -21.96 16.30 2.27
C TYR A 129 -22.99 17.42 2.25
#